data_8a5b1ae1c0ecff0b2c200c1b43376e5a
#
_entry.id   8a5b1ae1c0ecff0b2c200c1b43376e5a
#
_cell.length_a   1.000
_cell.length_b   1.000
_cell.length_c   1.000
_cell.angle_alpha   90.00
_cell.angle_beta   90.00
_cell.angle_gamma   90.00
#
_symmetry.space_group_name_H-M   'P 1'
#
loop_
_entity.id
_entity.type
_entity.pdbx_description
1 polymer ?
#
loop_
_entity_poly.entity_id
_entity_poly.type
_entity_poly.pdbx_seq_one_letter_code
_entity_poly.pdbx_strand_id
1 'polypeptide(L)'
;MRLNTLAFTVGLAVMSASAYSAVPLDGRSLTQEQAWAAANGEEVVIAPEAMKHLTDSYNLVMTAARQGVEIYGLTVGVGLNKDHHLFDAKGELTDVAKKASIDFNRNILRSHSVGYGPALDPKIVRLSMVIRLNTLLTGRAGVQPRVAELYRTFLNEGITPVVPSRGSIGDADITLASHVGATMMGEWKVTVNGKVISSADALKAKGITPLVPQGKDGLGILSTNSVGVAMLMNAMQTMRQAVKVTPTVFGLTLEGLNGNVAPFLAQTVNSHPLLGLQEAAKNFREELKGSYLWTFDKTRNLQDPLSFRTTVYTYSEALRALTELDALVNIQINSSDDNPGVILNASKEDYDSTQVAQYFVDAEGLKGAIIPSANFEPLPIAISAERAAIALAHVAHNCVQRTIRLDEDRFSGLPRYLTAESNKNGHNFGATEDSMVSIYAENVDLANPVSMDGSPVEGNIEDTASNLPRIAERLNRSADNIIDLYSMELLHSTQAIDLRRAQQDNVKLSPKTEALYKAYRAKVPFVDKDRIFSGDLEEGITILKNWR
;
A
#
# COMPACT_ATOMS: atom_id res chain seq x y z
N MET A 1 12.58 -37.02 -4.49
CA MET A 1 11.70 -35.87 -4.75
C MET A 1 12.59 -34.64 -4.80
N ARG A 2 12.90 -34.09 -5.97
CA ARG A 2 13.81 -32.96 -6.13
C ARG A 2 12.98 -31.68 -5.94
N LEU A 3 13.25 -30.92 -4.86
CA LEU A 3 12.74 -29.57 -4.69
C LEU A 3 13.48 -28.66 -5.68
N ASN A 4 12.74 -28.09 -6.62
CA ASN A 4 13.24 -27.01 -7.47
C ASN A 4 13.38 -25.74 -6.62
N THR A 5 14.61 -25.34 -6.40
CA THR A 5 14.95 -24.05 -5.80
C THR A 5 14.62 -22.95 -6.80
N LEU A 6 13.51 -22.25 -6.62
CA LEU A 6 13.27 -20.97 -7.31
C LEU A 6 14.22 -19.94 -6.70
N ALA A 7 15.24 -19.57 -7.45
CA ALA A 7 16.09 -18.43 -7.13
C ALA A 7 15.31 -17.13 -7.39
N PHE A 8 14.87 -16.45 -6.33
CA PHE A 8 14.32 -15.11 -6.41
C PHE A 8 15.47 -14.10 -6.50
N THR A 9 15.71 -13.62 -7.70
CA THR A 9 16.60 -12.47 -7.91
C THR A 9 15.77 -11.20 -7.76
N VAL A 10 15.85 -10.55 -6.60
CA VAL A 10 15.33 -9.18 -6.43
C VAL A 10 16.31 -8.23 -7.12
N GLY A 11 16.01 -7.89 -8.37
CA GLY A 11 16.68 -6.81 -9.06
C GLY A 11 16.26 -5.47 -8.45
N LEU A 12 17.16 -4.78 -7.74
CA LEU A 12 17.02 -3.35 -7.51
C LEU A 12 17.06 -2.65 -8.88
N ALA A 13 15.89 -2.38 -9.45
CA ALA A 13 15.78 -1.55 -10.63
C ALA A 13 16.11 -0.11 -10.23
N VAL A 14 17.24 0.35 -10.70
CA VAL A 14 17.59 1.77 -10.75
C VAL A 14 16.50 2.45 -11.58
N MET A 15 15.70 3.32 -10.97
CA MET A 15 14.74 4.17 -11.67
C MET A 15 15.52 5.12 -12.58
N SER A 16 15.76 4.71 -13.81
CA SER A 16 15.93 5.65 -14.91
C SER A 16 14.54 6.22 -15.18
N ALA A 17 14.41 7.54 -15.15
CA ALA A 17 13.22 8.24 -15.61
C ALA A 17 13.05 7.94 -17.11
N SER A 18 12.40 6.82 -17.43
CA SER A 18 11.88 6.54 -18.76
C SER A 18 10.62 7.37 -18.90
N ALA A 19 10.59 8.29 -19.83
CA ALA A 19 9.35 8.88 -20.30
C ALA A 19 8.46 7.72 -20.79
N TYR A 20 7.48 7.33 -19.98
CA TYR A 20 6.50 6.34 -20.41
C TYR A 20 5.65 6.98 -21.51
N SER A 21 5.69 6.39 -22.70
CA SER A 21 4.60 6.59 -23.67
C SER A 21 3.37 5.93 -23.08
N ALA A 22 2.30 6.67 -22.81
CA ALA A 22 0.99 6.23 -22.32
C ALA A 22 0.97 4.87 -21.58
N VAL A 23 0.30 4.80 -20.43
CA VAL A 23 0.16 3.56 -19.65
C VAL A 23 -0.98 2.72 -20.25
N PRO A 24 -0.70 1.55 -20.86
CA PRO A 24 -1.73 0.68 -21.39
C PRO A 24 -2.39 -0.12 -20.25
N LEU A 25 -3.72 -0.13 -20.22
CA LEU A 25 -4.51 -0.97 -19.33
C LEU A 25 -5.20 -2.08 -20.12
N ASP A 26 -4.93 -3.33 -19.73
CA ASP A 26 -5.45 -4.52 -20.41
C ASP A 26 -6.22 -5.48 -19.47
N GLY A 27 -6.32 -5.11 -18.18
CA GLY A 27 -6.96 -5.92 -17.15
C GLY A 27 -6.09 -7.06 -16.59
N ARG A 28 -4.82 -7.21 -17.01
CA ARG A 28 -4.02 -8.41 -16.71
C ARG A 28 -2.55 -8.16 -16.37
N SER A 29 -1.96 -7.09 -16.89
CA SER A 29 -0.50 -6.90 -16.87
C SER A 29 -0.05 -5.58 -16.24
N LEU A 30 -0.93 -4.88 -15.53
CA LEU A 30 -0.59 -3.64 -14.83
C LEU A 30 0.45 -3.90 -13.75
N THR A 31 1.57 -3.17 -13.78
CA THR A 31 2.54 -3.17 -12.69
C THR A 31 2.27 -2.04 -11.69
N GLN A 32 2.80 -2.16 -10.47
CA GLN A 32 2.66 -1.10 -9.47
C GLN A 32 3.29 0.21 -9.93
N GLU A 33 4.44 0.15 -10.62
CA GLU A 33 5.12 1.32 -11.19
C GLU A 33 4.26 2.02 -12.23
N GLN A 34 3.65 1.26 -13.15
CA GLN A 34 2.73 1.80 -14.15
C GLN A 34 1.49 2.42 -13.51
N ALA A 35 0.93 1.76 -12.47
CA ALA A 35 -0.22 2.30 -11.74
C ALA A 35 0.10 3.66 -11.10
N TRP A 36 1.28 3.80 -10.49
CA TRP A 36 1.74 5.06 -9.93
C TRP A 36 2.06 6.10 -11.00
N ALA A 37 2.64 5.71 -12.14
CA ALA A 37 2.89 6.61 -13.27
C ALA A 37 1.59 7.25 -13.77
N ALA A 38 0.54 6.44 -14.00
CA ALA A 38 -0.78 6.89 -14.37
C ALA A 38 -1.43 7.78 -13.28
N ALA A 39 -1.31 7.40 -12.00
CA ALA A 39 -1.80 8.20 -10.89
C ALA A 39 -1.11 9.57 -10.78
N ASN A 40 0.16 9.64 -11.16
CA ASN A 40 0.95 10.88 -11.19
C ASN A 40 0.74 11.72 -12.46
N GLY A 41 -0.09 11.29 -13.40
CA GLY A 41 -0.54 12.10 -14.54
C GLY A 41 -0.07 11.62 -15.90
N GLU A 42 0.60 10.46 -16.00
CA GLU A 42 0.86 9.87 -17.31
C GLU A 42 -0.44 9.44 -17.99
N GLU A 43 -0.48 9.57 -19.31
CA GLU A 43 -1.68 9.27 -20.11
C GLU A 43 -2.05 7.79 -19.97
N VAL A 44 -3.34 7.52 -19.78
CA VAL A 44 -3.91 6.16 -19.71
C VAL A 44 -4.57 5.80 -21.02
N VAL A 45 -4.23 4.63 -21.57
CA VAL A 45 -4.83 4.08 -22.78
C VAL A 45 -5.45 2.72 -22.48
N ILE A 46 -6.69 2.52 -22.92
CA ILE A 46 -7.36 1.22 -22.80
C ILE A 46 -7.02 0.36 -24.02
N ALA A 47 -6.54 -0.86 -23.77
CA ALA A 47 -6.28 -1.83 -24.83
C ALA A 47 -7.60 -2.18 -25.57
N PRO A 48 -7.64 -2.16 -26.91
CA PRO A 48 -8.87 -2.43 -27.67
C PRO A 48 -9.53 -3.77 -27.34
N GLU A 49 -8.73 -4.82 -27.17
CA GLU A 49 -9.21 -6.15 -26.80
C GLU A 49 -9.83 -6.19 -25.39
N ALA A 50 -9.28 -5.43 -24.44
CA ALA A 50 -9.84 -5.33 -23.10
C ALA A 50 -11.19 -4.59 -23.10
N MET A 51 -11.32 -3.51 -23.89
CA MET A 51 -12.59 -2.82 -24.07
C MET A 51 -13.62 -3.72 -24.76
N LYS A 52 -13.20 -4.52 -25.75
CA LYS A 52 -14.07 -5.51 -26.37
C LYS A 52 -14.56 -6.54 -25.35
N HIS A 53 -13.66 -7.08 -24.54
CA HIS A 53 -13.99 -8.06 -23.50
C HIS A 53 -14.99 -7.51 -22.47
N LEU A 54 -14.79 -6.25 -22.02
CA LEU A 54 -15.73 -5.55 -21.15
C LEU A 54 -17.10 -5.39 -21.83
N THR A 55 -17.12 -5.01 -23.12
CA THR A 55 -18.36 -4.83 -23.89
C THR A 55 -19.12 -6.16 -24.04
N ASP A 56 -18.43 -7.24 -24.35
CA ASP A 56 -19.02 -8.57 -24.47
C ASP A 56 -19.63 -9.04 -23.13
N SER A 57 -18.93 -8.75 -22.01
CA SER A 57 -19.42 -9.00 -20.66
C SER A 57 -20.71 -8.24 -20.35
N TYR A 58 -20.75 -6.95 -20.66
CA TYR A 58 -21.95 -6.13 -20.53
C TYR A 58 -23.12 -6.69 -21.37
N ASN A 59 -22.86 -7.06 -22.62
CA ASN A 59 -23.89 -7.63 -23.50
C ASN A 59 -24.43 -8.96 -22.97
N LEU A 60 -23.56 -9.84 -22.44
CA LEU A 60 -23.99 -11.09 -21.79
C LEU A 60 -24.96 -10.82 -20.62
N VAL A 61 -24.61 -9.88 -19.74
CA VAL A 61 -25.43 -9.50 -18.59
C VAL A 61 -26.79 -8.97 -19.04
N MET A 62 -26.81 -8.08 -20.04
CA MET A 62 -28.06 -7.48 -20.55
C MET A 62 -28.93 -8.52 -21.27
N THR A 63 -28.33 -9.49 -21.96
CA THR A 63 -29.06 -10.60 -22.60
C THR A 63 -29.65 -11.52 -21.55
N ALA A 64 -28.88 -11.88 -20.52
CA ALA A 64 -29.37 -12.70 -19.40
C ALA A 64 -30.58 -12.03 -18.69
N ALA A 65 -30.47 -10.72 -18.44
CA ALA A 65 -31.57 -9.96 -17.84
C ALA A 65 -32.85 -9.99 -18.68
N ARG A 66 -32.71 -9.84 -20.01
CA ARG A 66 -33.86 -9.96 -20.95
C ARG A 66 -34.49 -11.34 -20.93
N GLN A 67 -33.75 -12.38 -20.62
CA GLN A 67 -34.26 -13.75 -20.49
C GLN A 67 -34.84 -14.07 -19.13
N GLY A 68 -34.92 -13.09 -18.22
CA GLY A 68 -35.47 -13.26 -16.88
C GLY A 68 -34.53 -13.95 -15.89
N VAL A 69 -33.23 -14.00 -16.18
CA VAL A 69 -32.24 -14.50 -15.21
C VAL A 69 -32.15 -13.53 -14.04
N GLU A 70 -32.24 -14.08 -12.82
CA GLU A 70 -32.05 -13.29 -11.60
C GLU A 70 -30.57 -12.91 -11.45
N ILE A 71 -30.28 -11.61 -11.43
CA ILE A 71 -28.93 -11.06 -11.34
C ILE A 71 -28.89 -10.03 -10.23
N TYR A 72 -28.12 -10.31 -9.19
CA TYR A 72 -27.88 -9.42 -8.05
C TYR A 72 -27.39 -8.03 -8.52
N GLY A 73 -28.07 -6.99 -8.06
CA GLY A 73 -27.78 -5.60 -8.45
C GLY A 73 -28.24 -5.19 -9.84
N LEU A 74 -29.02 -6.03 -10.55
CA LEU A 74 -29.59 -5.71 -11.87
C LEU A 74 -31.06 -6.07 -11.98
N THR A 75 -31.44 -7.35 -11.83
CA THR A 75 -32.84 -7.78 -11.89
C THR A 75 -33.46 -7.94 -10.50
N VAL A 76 -32.61 -8.10 -9.49
CA VAL A 76 -32.95 -8.07 -8.07
C VAL A 76 -32.11 -7.01 -7.36
N GLY A 77 -32.54 -6.56 -6.17
CA GLY A 77 -31.86 -5.55 -5.37
C GLY A 77 -30.51 -6.01 -4.79
N VAL A 78 -29.94 -5.21 -3.88
CA VAL A 78 -28.68 -5.49 -3.19
C VAL A 78 -28.90 -5.50 -1.68
N GLY A 79 -27.97 -6.10 -0.93
CA GLY A 79 -28.05 -6.22 0.52
C GLY A 79 -29.34 -6.94 0.95
N LEU A 80 -30.05 -6.42 1.93
CA LEU A 80 -31.36 -6.94 2.36
C LEU A 80 -32.45 -6.87 1.28
N ASN A 81 -32.29 -6.01 0.27
CA ASN A 81 -33.23 -5.86 -0.83
C ASN A 81 -32.99 -6.86 -1.98
N LYS A 82 -32.07 -7.82 -1.80
CA LYS A 82 -31.71 -8.82 -2.82
C LYS A 82 -32.88 -9.65 -3.34
N ASP A 83 -33.94 -9.77 -2.56
CA ASP A 83 -35.16 -10.53 -2.89
C ASP A 83 -36.26 -9.64 -3.50
N HIS A 84 -35.99 -8.33 -3.68
CA HIS A 84 -36.90 -7.41 -4.32
C HIS A 84 -36.66 -7.37 -5.82
N HIS A 85 -37.61 -7.84 -6.62
CA HIS A 85 -37.53 -7.80 -8.08
C HIS A 85 -37.64 -6.37 -8.60
N LEU A 86 -36.65 -5.94 -9.41
CA LEU A 86 -36.61 -4.62 -10.04
C LEU A 86 -37.29 -4.57 -11.41
N PHE A 87 -37.65 -5.74 -11.97
CA PHE A 87 -38.30 -5.90 -13.27
C PHE A 87 -39.50 -6.85 -13.15
N ASP A 88 -40.47 -6.73 -14.06
CA ASP A 88 -41.62 -7.64 -14.10
C ASP A 88 -41.21 -9.04 -14.61
N ALA A 89 -42.09 -10.04 -14.37
CA ALA A 89 -41.83 -11.45 -14.66
C ALA A 89 -41.72 -11.81 -16.16
N LYS A 90 -41.75 -10.84 -17.07
CA LYS A 90 -41.67 -11.07 -18.51
C LYS A 90 -40.35 -10.64 -19.15
N GLY A 91 -39.40 -10.06 -18.37
CA GLY A 91 -38.06 -9.76 -18.85
C GLY A 91 -37.95 -8.78 -20.03
N GLU A 92 -39.03 -8.15 -20.47
CA GLU A 92 -38.98 -7.12 -21.49
C GLU A 92 -38.44 -5.82 -20.87
N LEU A 93 -37.32 -5.31 -21.42
CA LEU A 93 -36.79 -3.98 -21.11
C LEU A 93 -37.73 -2.91 -21.74
N THR A 94 -38.90 -2.75 -21.14
CA THR A 94 -39.77 -1.64 -21.43
C THR A 94 -39.10 -0.32 -21.01
N ASP A 95 -39.54 0.81 -21.54
CA ASP A 95 -39.07 2.13 -21.08
C ASP A 95 -39.23 2.31 -19.57
N VAL A 96 -40.21 1.66 -18.96
CA VAL A 96 -40.47 1.63 -17.53
C VAL A 96 -39.35 0.84 -16.79
N ALA A 97 -38.97 -0.32 -17.27
CA ALA A 97 -37.88 -1.13 -16.71
C ALA A 97 -36.53 -0.43 -16.87
N LYS A 98 -36.30 0.21 -18.01
CA LYS A 98 -35.07 0.99 -18.23
C LYS A 98 -34.97 2.18 -17.28
N LYS A 99 -36.10 2.91 -17.09
CA LYS A 99 -36.16 4.00 -16.10
C LYS A 99 -35.91 3.48 -14.69
N ALA A 100 -36.54 2.37 -14.29
CA ALA A 100 -36.34 1.75 -12.98
C ALA A 100 -34.86 1.35 -12.76
N SER A 101 -34.19 0.79 -13.77
CA SER A 101 -32.76 0.48 -13.71
C SER A 101 -31.90 1.73 -13.50
N ILE A 102 -32.18 2.82 -14.22
CA ILE A 102 -31.46 4.09 -14.05
C ILE A 102 -31.68 4.66 -12.65
N ASP A 103 -32.92 4.69 -12.19
CA ASP A 103 -33.26 5.21 -10.85
C ASP A 103 -32.62 4.37 -9.75
N PHE A 104 -32.61 3.04 -9.88
CA PHE A 104 -31.91 2.14 -8.95
C PHE A 104 -30.41 2.44 -8.90
N ASN A 105 -29.73 2.48 -10.06
CA ASN A 105 -28.29 2.72 -10.12
C ASN A 105 -27.90 4.11 -9.59
N ARG A 106 -28.70 5.14 -9.85
CA ARG A 106 -28.50 6.46 -9.24
C ARG A 106 -28.65 6.43 -7.72
N ASN A 107 -29.69 5.77 -7.24
CA ASN A 107 -29.98 5.74 -5.81
C ASN A 107 -28.94 4.94 -5.04
N ILE A 108 -28.46 3.81 -5.56
CA ILE A 108 -27.40 3.04 -4.90
C ILE A 108 -26.12 3.86 -4.80
N LEU A 109 -25.68 4.55 -5.86
CA LEU A 109 -24.50 5.42 -5.82
C LEU A 109 -24.66 6.58 -4.83
N ARG A 110 -25.86 7.20 -4.77
CA ARG A 110 -26.15 8.29 -3.82
C ARG A 110 -26.17 7.81 -2.38
N SER A 111 -26.92 6.74 -2.11
CA SER A 111 -27.12 6.23 -0.75
C SER A 111 -25.85 5.64 -0.13
N HIS A 112 -24.94 5.12 -0.96
CA HIS A 112 -23.66 4.60 -0.51
C HIS A 112 -22.55 5.65 -0.47
N SER A 113 -22.77 6.88 -1.00
CA SER A 113 -21.81 7.98 -0.87
C SER A 113 -21.86 8.59 0.53
N VAL A 114 -21.51 7.81 1.54
CA VAL A 114 -21.59 8.15 2.97
C VAL A 114 -20.23 8.14 3.69
N GLY A 115 -19.14 8.06 2.95
CA GLY A 115 -17.80 8.24 3.50
C GLY A 115 -17.68 9.60 4.21
N TYR A 116 -16.84 9.69 5.24
CA TYR A 116 -16.66 10.91 6.02
C TYR A 116 -15.19 11.12 6.45
N GLY A 117 -14.93 12.26 7.11
CA GLY A 117 -13.59 12.63 7.54
C GLY A 117 -12.82 13.47 6.51
N PRO A 118 -11.51 13.65 6.69
CA PRO A 118 -10.70 14.37 5.73
C PRO A 118 -10.68 13.67 4.38
N ALA A 119 -10.47 14.43 3.31
CA ALA A 119 -10.29 13.85 1.98
C ALA A 119 -8.98 13.06 1.91
N LEU A 120 -9.00 11.94 1.19
CA LEU A 120 -7.78 11.23 0.79
C LEU A 120 -6.91 12.12 -0.11
N ASP A 121 -5.60 11.88 -0.08
CA ASP A 121 -4.69 12.51 -1.02
C ASP A 121 -5.16 12.24 -2.47
N PRO A 122 -5.26 13.27 -3.32
CA PRO A 122 -5.67 13.10 -4.71
C PRO A 122 -4.88 12.04 -5.48
N LYS A 123 -3.61 11.82 -5.16
CA LYS A 123 -2.80 10.78 -5.80
C LYS A 123 -3.29 9.38 -5.43
N ILE A 124 -3.70 9.16 -4.18
CA ILE A 124 -4.28 7.88 -3.72
C ILE A 124 -5.61 7.64 -4.44
N VAL A 125 -6.45 8.67 -4.56
CA VAL A 125 -7.72 8.56 -5.30
C VAL A 125 -7.49 8.26 -6.77
N ARG A 126 -6.54 8.93 -7.43
CA ARG A 126 -6.17 8.64 -8.81
C ARG A 126 -5.65 7.21 -8.96
N LEU A 127 -4.81 6.75 -8.02
CA LEU A 127 -4.32 5.37 -8.01
C LEU A 127 -5.49 4.38 -7.89
N SER A 128 -6.45 4.62 -7.00
CA SER A 128 -7.64 3.77 -6.89
C SER A 128 -8.46 3.73 -8.18
N MET A 129 -8.55 4.85 -8.89
CA MET A 129 -9.23 4.92 -10.20
C MET A 129 -8.48 4.13 -11.29
N VAL A 130 -7.15 4.16 -11.31
CA VAL A 130 -6.33 3.35 -12.23
C VAL A 130 -6.55 1.87 -11.95
N ILE A 131 -6.48 1.47 -10.67
CA ILE A 131 -6.71 0.08 -10.25
C ILE A 131 -8.13 -0.34 -10.65
N ARG A 132 -9.17 0.46 -10.31
CA ARG A 132 -10.54 0.10 -10.66
C ARG A 132 -10.74 -0.01 -12.17
N LEU A 133 -10.22 0.93 -12.93
CA LEU A 133 -10.29 0.84 -14.40
C LEU A 133 -9.66 -0.47 -14.90
N ASN A 134 -8.47 -0.82 -14.42
CA ASN A 134 -7.81 -2.06 -14.83
C ASN A 134 -8.62 -3.31 -14.43
N THR A 135 -9.18 -3.35 -13.20
CA THR A 135 -10.00 -4.51 -12.77
C THR A 135 -11.32 -4.60 -13.55
N LEU A 136 -11.95 -3.48 -13.93
CA LEU A 136 -13.10 -3.48 -14.85
C LEU A 136 -12.77 -4.08 -16.23
N LEU A 137 -11.56 -3.82 -16.72
CA LEU A 137 -11.08 -4.33 -18.00
C LEU A 137 -10.81 -5.85 -18.01
N THR A 138 -10.85 -6.52 -16.85
CA THR A 138 -10.92 -7.98 -16.79
C THR A 138 -12.20 -8.53 -17.45
N GLY A 139 -13.19 -7.65 -17.69
CA GLY A 139 -14.47 -8.02 -18.29
C GLY A 139 -15.37 -8.84 -17.36
N ARG A 140 -15.21 -8.70 -16.04
CA ARG A 140 -15.99 -9.48 -15.06
C ARG A 140 -17.04 -8.68 -14.29
N ALA A 141 -17.05 -7.37 -14.43
CA ALA A 141 -18.01 -6.50 -13.75
C ALA A 141 -19.39 -6.43 -14.45
N GLY A 142 -19.44 -6.58 -15.76
CA GLY A 142 -20.67 -6.45 -16.53
C GLY A 142 -21.22 -5.01 -16.62
N VAL A 143 -20.36 -4.00 -16.51
CA VAL A 143 -20.71 -2.58 -16.64
C VAL A 143 -20.70 -2.11 -18.09
N GLN A 144 -21.44 -1.03 -18.40
CA GLN A 144 -21.41 -0.44 -19.74
C GLN A 144 -20.02 0.13 -20.06
N PRO A 145 -19.57 0.11 -21.35
CA PRO A 145 -18.27 0.65 -21.77
C PRO A 145 -18.04 2.10 -21.35
N ARG A 146 -19.12 2.91 -21.27
CA ARG A 146 -19.08 4.30 -20.86
C ARG A 146 -18.46 4.51 -19.47
N VAL A 147 -18.61 3.56 -18.56
CA VAL A 147 -17.99 3.61 -17.21
C VAL A 147 -16.46 3.59 -17.34
N ALA A 148 -15.91 2.66 -18.09
CA ALA A 148 -14.45 2.58 -18.31
C ALA A 148 -13.91 3.82 -19.05
N GLU A 149 -14.65 4.32 -20.04
CA GLU A 149 -14.29 5.55 -20.74
C GLU A 149 -14.24 6.77 -19.81
N LEU A 150 -15.17 6.88 -18.86
CA LEU A 150 -15.18 7.98 -17.90
C LEU A 150 -14.03 7.89 -16.89
N TYR A 151 -13.68 6.69 -16.38
CA TYR A 151 -12.49 6.52 -15.57
C TYR A 151 -11.23 7.01 -16.31
N ARG A 152 -11.03 6.55 -17.56
CA ARG A 152 -9.91 6.99 -18.39
C ARG A 152 -9.95 8.51 -18.64
N THR A 153 -11.11 9.06 -18.97
CA THR A 153 -11.27 10.49 -19.24
C THR A 153 -10.93 11.32 -18.01
N PHE A 154 -11.40 10.94 -16.82
CA PHE A 154 -11.10 11.63 -15.57
C PHE A 154 -9.61 11.62 -15.27
N LEU A 155 -8.96 10.47 -15.45
CA LEU A 155 -7.50 10.33 -15.25
C LEU A 155 -6.73 11.25 -16.20
N ASN A 156 -7.07 11.25 -17.50
CA ASN A 156 -6.34 12.01 -18.51
C ASN A 156 -6.65 13.52 -18.46
N GLU A 157 -7.87 13.90 -18.06
CA GLU A 157 -8.27 15.30 -17.93
C GLU A 157 -7.94 15.93 -16.56
N GLY A 158 -7.31 15.19 -15.68
CA GLY A 158 -6.94 15.65 -14.33
C GLY A 158 -8.14 15.94 -13.43
N ILE A 159 -9.26 15.26 -13.63
CA ILE A 159 -10.46 15.33 -12.79
C ILE A 159 -10.35 14.27 -11.71
N THR A 160 -10.14 14.66 -10.47
CA THR A 160 -9.98 13.73 -9.36
C THR A 160 -11.16 13.87 -8.38
N PRO A 161 -11.97 12.82 -8.18
CA PRO A 161 -13.03 12.81 -7.18
C PRO A 161 -12.50 13.13 -5.78
N VAL A 162 -13.27 13.87 -4.98
CA VAL A 162 -12.99 14.05 -3.55
C VAL A 162 -13.57 12.84 -2.81
N VAL A 163 -12.71 11.93 -2.37
CA VAL A 163 -13.10 10.73 -1.62
C VAL A 163 -12.72 10.91 -0.16
N PRO A 164 -13.66 10.79 0.79
CA PRO A 164 -13.36 10.81 2.22
C PRO A 164 -12.47 9.62 2.63
N SER A 165 -11.71 9.76 3.73
CA SER A 165 -10.75 8.73 4.15
C SER A 165 -11.35 7.62 5.01
N ARG A 166 -12.60 7.77 5.48
CA ARG A 166 -13.24 6.85 6.44
C ARG A 166 -14.61 6.41 5.96
N GLY A 167 -15.01 5.20 6.37
CA GLY A 167 -16.34 4.64 6.15
C GLY A 167 -16.34 3.23 5.59
N SER A 168 -15.25 2.74 4.99
CA SER A 168 -15.16 1.36 4.53
C SER A 168 -14.76 0.42 5.65
N ILE A 169 -15.39 -0.75 5.66
CA ILE A 169 -15.04 -1.90 6.53
C ILE A 169 -14.16 -2.92 5.80
N GLY A 170 -13.83 -2.68 4.53
CA GLY A 170 -12.90 -3.48 3.73
C GLY A 170 -13.53 -4.61 2.92
N ASP A 171 -14.80 -4.91 3.09
CA ASP A 171 -15.54 -5.87 2.25
C ASP A 171 -16.11 -5.12 1.05
N ALA A 172 -15.29 -4.91 0.05
CA ALA A 172 -15.39 -3.84 -0.92
C ALA A 172 -15.42 -2.44 -0.26
N ASP A 173 -14.95 -1.43 -0.96
CA ASP A 173 -14.91 -0.05 -0.42
C ASP A 173 -16.17 0.73 -0.80
N ILE A 174 -17.34 0.12 -0.65
CA ILE A 174 -18.62 0.59 -1.22
C ILE A 174 -18.93 2.04 -0.88
N THR A 175 -18.71 2.44 0.37
CA THR A 175 -19.01 3.80 0.86
C THR A 175 -18.00 4.85 0.41
N LEU A 176 -16.84 4.46 -0.05
CA LEU A 176 -15.79 5.34 -0.56
C LEU A 176 -15.83 5.39 -2.09
N ALA A 177 -15.84 4.23 -2.76
CA ALA A 177 -15.83 4.12 -4.21
C ALA A 177 -17.10 4.72 -4.86
N SER A 178 -18.25 4.69 -4.16
CA SER A 178 -19.50 5.32 -4.62
C SER A 178 -19.34 6.81 -4.94
N HIS A 179 -18.46 7.55 -4.24
CA HIS A 179 -18.16 8.96 -4.53
C HIS A 179 -17.61 9.17 -5.93
N VAL A 180 -16.87 8.20 -6.49
CA VAL A 180 -16.41 8.23 -7.88
C VAL A 180 -17.61 8.18 -8.83
N GLY A 181 -18.57 7.29 -8.58
CA GLY A 181 -19.80 7.18 -9.35
C GLY A 181 -20.68 8.44 -9.25
N ALA A 182 -20.84 8.98 -8.04
CA ALA A 182 -21.55 10.24 -7.83
C ALA A 182 -20.89 11.39 -8.61
N THR A 183 -19.57 11.42 -8.66
CA THR A 183 -18.79 12.38 -9.46
C THR A 183 -19.04 12.22 -10.96
N MET A 184 -19.08 10.98 -11.45
CA MET A 184 -19.39 10.70 -12.86
C MET A 184 -20.79 11.16 -13.27
N MET A 185 -21.75 11.14 -12.33
CA MET A 185 -23.11 11.66 -12.52
C MET A 185 -23.19 13.20 -12.44
N GLY A 186 -22.11 13.88 -12.03
CA GLY A 186 -22.12 15.33 -11.80
C GLY A 186 -22.68 15.76 -10.45
N GLU A 187 -22.72 14.87 -9.46
CA GLU A 187 -23.46 15.08 -8.19
C GLU A 187 -22.57 15.22 -6.95
N TRP A 188 -21.23 15.33 -7.11
CA TRP A 188 -20.30 15.46 -5.99
C TRP A 188 -19.23 16.52 -6.29
N LYS A 189 -18.10 16.43 -5.62
CA LYS A 189 -16.95 17.35 -5.69
C LYS A 189 -15.76 16.69 -6.33
N VAL A 190 -14.98 17.47 -7.06
CA VAL A 190 -13.70 17.06 -7.67
C VAL A 190 -12.60 18.06 -7.37
N THR A 191 -11.37 17.56 -7.36
CA THR A 191 -10.17 18.40 -7.41
C THR A 191 -9.72 18.51 -8.88
N VAL A 192 -9.60 19.74 -9.38
CA VAL A 192 -9.05 20.08 -10.69
C VAL A 192 -8.01 21.19 -10.50
N ASN A 193 -6.78 20.97 -10.95
CA ASN A 193 -5.68 21.93 -10.78
C ASN A 193 -5.51 22.40 -9.31
N GLY A 194 -5.63 21.48 -8.37
CA GLY A 194 -5.49 21.76 -6.93
C GLY A 194 -6.68 22.46 -6.27
N LYS A 195 -7.75 22.74 -7.01
CA LYS A 195 -8.96 23.38 -6.48
C LYS A 195 -10.13 22.41 -6.43
N VAL A 196 -10.86 22.45 -5.32
CA VAL A 196 -12.10 21.66 -5.16
C VAL A 196 -13.26 22.46 -5.75
N ILE A 197 -13.96 21.85 -6.71
CA ILE A 197 -15.12 22.42 -7.41
C ILE A 197 -16.26 21.38 -7.51
N SER A 198 -17.44 21.82 -7.92
CA SER A 198 -18.54 20.89 -8.27
C SER A 198 -18.14 20.00 -9.46
N SER A 199 -18.48 18.72 -9.39
CA SER A 199 -18.26 17.81 -10.52
C SER A 199 -19.09 18.21 -11.74
N ALA A 200 -20.31 18.74 -11.56
CA ALA A 200 -21.14 19.24 -12.65
C ALA A 200 -20.43 20.36 -13.43
N ASP A 201 -19.81 21.32 -12.72
CA ASP A 201 -19.07 22.40 -13.36
C ASP A 201 -17.82 21.90 -14.07
N ALA A 202 -17.09 20.95 -13.47
CA ALA A 202 -15.91 20.35 -14.09
C ALA A 202 -16.26 19.60 -15.39
N LEU A 203 -17.29 18.78 -15.37
CA LEU A 203 -17.77 18.04 -16.55
C LEU A 203 -18.22 18.99 -17.64
N LYS A 204 -19.02 20.02 -17.30
CA LYS A 204 -19.48 21.04 -18.25
C LYS A 204 -18.30 21.80 -18.86
N ALA A 205 -17.34 22.21 -18.09
CA ALA A 205 -16.16 22.95 -18.55
C ALA A 205 -15.30 22.14 -19.54
N LYS A 206 -15.31 20.82 -19.42
CA LYS A 206 -14.56 19.88 -20.28
C LYS A 206 -15.44 19.29 -21.42
N GLY A 207 -16.72 19.64 -21.52
CA GLY A 207 -17.63 19.07 -22.50
C GLY A 207 -17.90 17.57 -22.31
N ILE A 208 -17.76 17.07 -21.09
CA ILE A 208 -17.96 15.67 -20.76
C ILE A 208 -19.43 15.43 -20.37
N THR A 209 -20.10 14.53 -21.07
CA THR A 209 -21.47 14.13 -20.75
C THR A 209 -21.47 13.29 -19.46
N PRO A 210 -22.27 13.68 -18.44
CA PRO A 210 -22.40 12.89 -17.22
C PRO A 210 -22.86 11.45 -17.49
N LEU A 211 -22.51 10.54 -16.58
CA LEU A 211 -22.96 9.16 -16.61
C LEU A 211 -24.47 9.08 -16.39
N VAL A 212 -25.15 8.35 -17.25
CA VAL A 212 -26.48 7.81 -16.98
C VAL A 212 -26.29 6.34 -16.63
N PRO A 213 -26.21 5.99 -15.34
CA PRO A 213 -25.92 4.62 -14.92
C PRO A 213 -27.11 3.72 -15.17
N GLN A 214 -26.85 2.50 -15.66
CA GLN A 214 -27.85 1.49 -15.97
C GLN A 214 -27.25 0.08 -15.79
N GLY A 215 -28.08 -0.95 -15.86
CA GLY A 215 -27.59 -2.32 -15.71
C GLY A 215 -26.94 -2.53 -14.33
N LYS A 216 -25.71 -3.00 -14.33
CA LYS A 216 -24.88 -3.22 -13.12
C LYS A 216 -23.91 -2.06 -12.83
N ASP A 217 -24.06 -0.91 -13.45
CA ASP A 217 -23.04 0.16 -13.35
C ASP A 217 -22.84 0.63 -11.90
N GLY A 218 -23.93 0.89 -11.18
CA GLY A 218 -23.85 1.32 -9.77
C GLY A 218 -23.06 0.33 -8.93
N LEU A 219 -23.46 -0.93 -8.95
CA LEU A 219 -22.77 -1.99 -8.21
C LEU A 219 -21.33 -2.17 -8.71
N GLY A 220 -21.11 -2.20 -10.03
CA GLY A 220 -19.79 -2.34 -10.63
C GLY A 220 -18.86 -1.14 -10.41
N ILE A 221 -19.35 0.04 -10.03
CA ILE A 221 -18.52 1.17 -9.64
C ILE A 221 -18.12 1.06 -8.16
N LEU A 222 -19.07 0.76 -7.26
CA LEU A 222 -18.85 0.83 -5.82
C LEU A 222 -18.29 -0.46 -5.20
N SER A 223 -18.61 -1.65 -5.75
CA SER A 223 -18.16 -2.94 -5.22
C SER A 223 -16.73 -3.25 -5.68
N THR A 224 -15.74 -2.71 -4.99
CA THR A 224 -14.32 -2.84 -5.32
C THR A 224 -13.44 -2.56 -4.10
N ASN A 225 -12.28 -3.21 -4.01
CA ASN A 225 -11.25 -2.96 -3.00
C ASN A 225 -10.21 -1.92 -3.46
N SER A 226 -10.45 -1.25 -4.56
CA SER A 226 -9.45 -0.39 -5.20
C SER A 226 -8.99 0.78 -4.33
N VAL A 227 -9.83 1.30 -3.43
CA VAL A 227 -9.47 2.39 -2.51
C VAL A 227 -8.53 1.88 -1.42
N GLY A 228 -8.90 0.80 -0.74
CA GLY A 228 -8.07 0.18 0.29
C GLY A 228 -6.73 -0.31 -0.25
N VAL A 229 -6.72 -0.89 -1.45
CA VAL A 229 -5.49 -1.32 -2.14
C VAL A 229 -4.61 -0.12 -2.51
N ALA A 230 -5.18 0.99 -2.98
CA ALA A 230 -4.42 2.21 -3.26
C ALA A 230 -3.81 2.82 -1.99
N MET A 231 -4.56 2.84 -0.87
CA MET A 231 -4.04 3.25 0.43
C MET A 231 -2.91 2.34 0.90
N LEU A 232 -3.04 1.03 0.72
CA LEU A 232 -2.00 0.05 1.04
C LEU A 232 -0.76 0.25 0.18
N MET A 233 -0.90 0.46 -1.13
CA MET A 233 0.22 0.73 -2.01
C MET A 233 0.98 2.01 -1.62
N ASN A 234 0.27 3.03 -1.10
CA ASN A 234 0.92 4.20 -0.53
C ASN A 234 1.72 3.85 0.73
N ALA A 235 1.15 3.08 1.66
CA ALA A 235 1.85 2.59 2.84
C ALA A 235 3.08 1.75 2.49
N MET A 236 2.97 0.90 1.47
CA MET A 236 4.09 0.11 0.97
C MET A 236 5.24 0.97 0.42
N GLN A 237 4.96 2.12 -0.21
CA GLN A 237 6.02 3.04 -0.65
C GLN A 237 6.78 3.62 0.54
N THR A 238 6.07 4.06 1.58
CA THR A 238 6.68 4.56 2.83
C THR A 238 7.51 3.45 3.50
N MET A 239 6.95 2.25 3.62
CA MET A 239 7.65 1.08 4.17
C MET A 239 8.89 0.71 3.34
N ARG A 240 8.80 0.75 2.01
CA ARG A 240 9.92 0.48 1.11
C ARG A 240 11.09 1.43 1.35
N GLN A 241 10.81 2.72 1.54
CA GLN A 241 11.83 3.70 1.87
C GLN A 241 12.45 3.43 3.25
N ALA A 242 11.64 3.13 4.27
CA ALA A 242 12.13 2.78 5.60
C ALA A 242 13.04 1.54 5.57
N VAL A 243 12.61 0.48 4.89
CA VAL A 243 13.39 -0.76 4.71
C VAL A 243 14.68 -0.51 3.94
N LYS A 244 14.63 0.31 2.90
CA LYS A 244 15.80 0.66 2.06
C LYS A 244 16.90 1.35 2.84
N VAL A 245 16.57 2.30 3.73
CA VAL A 245 17.56 3.07 4.49
C VAL A 245 18.09 2.32 5.72
N THR A 246 17.42 1.24 6.15
CA THR A 246 17.77 0.46 7.35
C THR A 246 19.25 0.04 7.37
N PRO A 247 19.85 -0.55 6.31
CA PRO A 247 21.24 -0.98 6.36
C PRO A 247 22.22 0.18 6.59
N THR A 248 21.96 1.35 6.00
CA THR A 248 22.88 2.50 6.09
C THR A 248 22.80 3.16 7.46
N VAL A 249 21.59 3.36 8.00
CA VAL A 249 21.39 3.91 9.35
C VAL A 249 21.98 2.97 10.40
N PHE A 250 21.65 1.68 10.33
CA PHE A 250 22.21 0.67 11.22
C PHE A 250 23.75 0.57 11.10
N GLY A 251 24.28 0.64 9.88
CA GLY A 251 25.70 0.62 9.63
C GLY A 251 26.43 1.75 10.36
N LEU A 252 25.92 2.98 10.28
CA LEU A 252 26.48 4.12 11.03
C LEU A 252 26.44 3.89 12.54
N THR A 253 25.33 3.35 13.06
CA THR A 253 25.18 3.07 14.50
C THR A 253 26.16 1.99 14.96
N LEU A 254 26.36 0.93 14.16
CA LEU A 254 27.32 -0.13 14.43
C LEU A 254 28.76 0.40 14.40
N GLU A 255 29.09 1.26 13.44
CA GLU A 255 30.39 1.93 13.36
C GLU A 255 30.59 2.90 14.53
N GLY A 256 29.56 3.65 14.94
CA GLY A 256 29.57 4.48 16.14
C GLY A 256 29.81 3.67 17.42
N LEU A 257 29.25 2.48 17.54
CA LEU A 257 29.46 1.57 18.67
C LEU A 257 30.87 0.95 18.70
N ASN A 258 31.57 0.86 17.59
CA ASN A 258 32.72 -0.04 17.34
C ASN A 258 32.28 -1.52 17.44
N GLY A 259 31.12 -1.84 16.85
CA GLY A 259 30.45 -3.11 17.02
C GLY A 259 31.05 -4.27 16.22
N ASN A 260 30.55 -5.46 16.48
CA ASN A 260 31.04 -6.72 15.92
C ASN A 260 30.25 -7.12 14.67
N VAL A 261 30.93 -7.37 13.56
CA VAL A 261 30.34 -7.79 12.28
C VAL A 261 30.04 -9.29 12.20
N ALA A 262 30.48 -10.10 13.18
CA ALA A 262 30.36 -11.55 13.16
C ALA A 262 28.89 -12.07 13.02
N PRO A 263 27.85 -11.41 13.58
CA PRO A 263 26.46 -11.83 13.40
C PRO A 263 25.99 -11.83 11.94
N PHE A 264 26.63 -11.07 11.06
CA PHE A 264 26.25 -10.89 9.67
C PHE A 264 27.08 -11.72 8.68
N LEU A 265 28.02 -12.52 9.17
CA LEU A 265 28.83 -13.39 8.30
C LEU A 265 27.96 -14.45 7.62
N ALA A 266 28.33 -14.81 6.39
CA ALA A 266 27.63 -15.86 5.67
C ALA A 266 27.62 -17.19 6.42
N GLN A 267 28.74 -17.55 7.05
CA GLN A 267 28.87 -18.76 7.87
C GLN A 267 27.89 -18.76 9.06
N THR A 268 27.70 -17.60 9.70
CA THR A 268 26.78 -17.45 10.83
C THR A 268 25.34 -17.70 10.39
N VAL A 269 24.86 -16.97 9.35
CA VAL A 269 23.45 -17.05 8.93
C VAL A 269 23.13 -18.33 8.15
N ASN A 270 24.11 -18.96 7.50
CA ASN A 270 23.92 -20.23 6.80
C ASN A 270 23.76 -21.42 7.75
N SER A 271 24.21 -21.31 9.01
CA SER A 271 23.95 -22.32 10.04
C SER A 271 22.48 -22.32 10.52
N HIS A 272 21.73 -21.24 10.22
CA HIS A 272 20.30 -21.09 10.52
C HIS A 272 19.57 -20.52 9.30
N PRO A 273 19.33 -21.32 8.25
CA PRO A 273 18.95 -20.84 6.91
C PRO A 273 17.46 -20.47 6.82
N LEU A 274 17.02 -19.50 7.61
CA LEU A 274 15.68 -18.93 7.51
C LEU A 274 15.52 -18.12 6.22
N LEU A 275 14.31 -18.13 5.68
CA LEU A 275 13.99 -17.41 4.46
C LEU A 275 14.29 -15.91 4.60
N GLY A 276 15.04 -15.34 3.63
CA GLY A 276 15.40 -13.92 3.60
C GLY A 276 16.59 -13.53 4.49
N LEU A 277 17.01 -14.39 5.44
CA LEU A 277 18.06 -14.04 6.40
C LEU A 277 19.44 -13.88 5.73
N GLN A 278 19.76 -14.73 4.74
CA GLN A 278 21.00 -14.65 3.98
C GLN A 278 21.10 -13.35 3.19
N GLU A 279 19.98 -12.92 2.58
CA GLU A 279 19.90 -11.66 1.84
C GLU A 279 20.06 -10.46 2.77
N ALA A 280 19.34 -10.43 3.89
CA ALA A 280 19.46 -9.39 4.89
C ALA A 280 20.90 -9.24 5.41
N ALA A 281 21.55 -10.36 5.74
CA ALA A 281 22.94 -10.36 6.18
C ALA A 281 23.92 -9.94 5.07
N LYS A 282 23.65 -10.30 3.81
CA LYS A 282 24.41 -9.83 2.65
C LYS A 282 24.32 -8.33 2.52
N ASN A 283 23.13 -7.74 2.64
CA ASN A 283 22.93 -6.30 2.56
C ASN A 283 23.77 -5.56 3.62
N PHE A 284 23.82 -6.04 4.87
CA PHE A 284 24.67 -5.44 5.89
C PHE A 284 26.17 -5.59 5.60
N ARG A 285 26.63 -6.73 5.08
CA ARG A 285 28.03 -6.90 4.70
C ARG A 285 28.43 -5.97 3.55
N GLU A 286 27.56 -5.80 2.56
CA GLU A 286 27.77 -4.89 1.43
C GLU A 286 27.76 -3.42 1.88
N GLU A 287 26.87 -3.09 2.83
CA GLU A 287 26.80 -1.75 3.42
C GLU A 287 28.08 -1.39 4.17
N LEU A 288 28.61 -2.33 4.96
CA LEU A 288 29.80 -2.13 5.79
C LEU A 288 31.12 -2.41 5.05
N LYS A 289 31.09 -2.68 3.74
CA LYS A 289 32.31 -2.98 2.97
C LYS A 289 33.29 -1.80 3.00
N GLY A 290 34.51 -2.06 3.45
CA GLY A 290 35.58 -1.05 3.59
C GLY A 290 35.54 -0.28 4.91
N SER A 291 34.64 -0.61 5.83
CA SER A 291 34.59 -0.08 7.20
C SER A 291 35.77 -0.58 8.03
N TYR A 292 36.22 0.23 8.98
CA TYR A 292 37.23 -0.14 9.97
C TYR A 292 36.79 -1.32 10.86
N LEU A 293 35.50 -1.61 10.92
CA LEU A 293 34.96 -2.74 11.67
C LEU A 293 35.47 -4.10 11.19
N TRP A 294 35.99 -4.19 9.96
CA TRP A 294 36.61 -5.41 9.43
C TRP A 294 38.09 -5.57 9.84
N THR A 295 38.67 -4.56 10.49
CA THR A 295 40.03 -4.63 11.04
C THR A 295 39.97 -5.13 12.47
N PHE A 296 40.90 -6.02 12.83
CA PHE A 296 41.00 -6.53 14.19
C PHE A 296 41.23 -5.39 15.19
N ASP A 297 40.43 -5.39 16.26
CA ASP A 297 40.54 -4.47 17.38
C ASP A 297 40.28 -5.24 18.67
N LYS A 298 41.32 -5.35 19.54
CA LYS A 298 41.27 -6.06 20.81
C LYS A 298 40.36 -5.39 21.83
N THR A 299 39.98 -4.14 21.64
CA THR A 299 39.08 -3.39 22.54
C THR A 299 37.63 -3.57 22.17
N ARG A 300 37.34 -4.13 20.98
CA ARG A 300 35.99 -4.39 20.52
C ARG A 300 35.33 -5.47 21.33
N ASN A 301 34.06 -5.26 21.74
CA ASN A 301 33.30 -6.26 22.46
C ASN A 301 33.16 -7.55 21.64
N LEU A 302 33.32 -8.70 22.31
CA LEU A 302 33.10 -10.00 21.65
C LEU A 302 31.63 -10.17 21.23
N GLN A 303 30.73 -9.64 22.06
CA GLN A 303 29.27 -9.68 21.82
C GLN A 303 28.65 -8.33 22.14
N ASP A 304 28.01 -7.73 21.13
CA ASP A 304 27.21 -6.54 21.30
C ASP A 304 25.85 -6.85 21.96
N PRO A 305 25.12 -5.84 22.46
CA PRO A 305 23.74 -6.03 22.92
C PRO A 305 22.86 -6.69 21.84
N LEU A 306 21.82 -7.41 22.26
CA LEU A 306 20.93 -8.15 21.36
C LEU A 306 20.30 -7.26 20.29
N SER A 307 19.97 -6.01 20.60
CA SER A 307 19.40 -5.06 19.66
C SER A 307 20.29 -4.76 18.44
N PHE A 308 21.60 -4.97 18.54
CA PHE A 308 22.52 -4.94 17.39
C PHE A 308 22.56 -6.29 16.67
N ARG A 309 22.76 -7.37 17.41
CA ARG A 309 22.94 -8.71 16.83
C ARG A 309 21.69 -9.24 16.12
N THR A 310 20.51 -8.91 16.64
CA THR A 310 19.22 -9.38 16.09
C THR A 310 18.64 -8.47 15.01
N THR A 311 19.28 -7.34 14.72
CA THR A 311 18.80 -6.43 13.65
C THR A 311 18.68 -7.14 12.30
N VAL A 312 19.55 -8.10 12.00
CA VAL A 312 19.47 -8.88 10.76
C VAL A 312 18.16 -9.68 10.66
N TYR A 313 17.63 -10.16 11.78
CA TYR A 313 16.36 -10.90 11.82
C TYR A 313 15.16 -9.97 11.65
N THR A 314 15.11 -8.84 12.37
CA THR A 314 14.00 -7.90 12.26
C THR A 314 13.95 -7.25 10.86
N TYR A 315 15.09 -6.94 10.29
CA TYR A 315 15.21 -6.44 8.92
C TYR A 315 14.79 -7.50 7.90
N SER A 316 15.19 -8.76 8.08
CA SER A 316 14.77 -9.88 7.23
C SER A 316 13.24 -10.04 7.21
N GLU A 317 12.56 -9.93 8.36
CA GLU A 317 11.10 -10.04 8.43
C GLU A 317 10.41 -8.85 7.78
N ALA A 318 10.94 -7.64 7.89
CA ALA A 318 10.41 -6.47 7.18
C ALA A 318 10.54 -6.60 5.64
N LEU A 319 11.69 -7.09 5.15
CA LEU A 319 11.89 -7.41 3.73
C LEU A 319 10.89 -8.46 3.23
N ARG A 320 10.72 -9.56 3.98
CA ARG A 320 9.80 -10.64 3.62
C ARG A 320 8.35 -10.18 3.59
N ALA A 321 7.93 -9.39 4.58
CA ALA A 321 6.57 -8.86 4.62
C ALA A 321 6.29 -7.95 3.41
N LEU A 322 7.26 -7.11 3.03
CA LEU A 322 7.14 -6.26 1.85
C LEU A 322 7.07 -7.08 0.56
N THR A 323 7.90 -8.11 0.42
CA THR A 323 7.89 -9.01 -0.75
C THR A 323 6.56 -9.75 -0.90
N GLU A 324 5.98 -10.21 0.20
CA GLU A 324 4.68 -10.88 0.20
C GLU A 324 3.55 -9.91 -0.20
N LEU A 325 3.55 -8.70 0.36
CA LEU A 325 2.60 -7.65 -0.04
C LEU A 325 2.72 -7.31 -1.53
N ASP A 326 3.94 -7.21 -2.07
CA ASP A 326 4.16 -6.97 -3.49
C ASP A 326 3.52 -8.05 -4.36
N ALA A 327 3.68 -9.31 -3.99
CA ALA A 327 3.09 -10.42 -4.72
C ALA A 327 1.55 -10.39 -4.68
N LEU A 328 0.97 -10.17 -3.50
CA LEU A 328 -0.49 -10.12 -3.32
C LEU A 328 -1.12 -8.92 -4.04
N VAL A 329 -0.51 -7.74 -3.93
CA VAL A 329 -1.00 -6.53 -4.60
C VAL A 329 -0.92 -6.68 -6.12
N ASN A 330 0.15 -7.27 -6.68
CA ASN A 330 0.25 -7.52 -8.12
C ASN A 330 -0.86 -8.45 -8.63
N ILE A 331 -1.29 -9.42 -7.83
CA ILE A 331 -2.47 -10.25 -8.16
C ILE A 331 -3.74 -9.40 -8.11
N GLN A 332 -3.94 -8.65 -7.02
CA GLN A 332 -5.15 -7.88 -6.77
C GLN A 332 -5.43 -6.84 -7.86
N ILE A 333 -4.42 -6.06 -8.27
CA ILE A 333 -4.60 -4.99 -9.27
C ILE A 333 -4.87 -5.52 -10.68
N ASN A 334 -4.74 -6.83 -10.90
CA ASN A 334 -4.97 -7.54 -12.17
C ASN A 334 -6.05 -8.63 -12.07
N SER A 335 -6.88 -8.57 -11.03
CA SER A 335 -7.94 -9.54 -10.77
C SER A 335 -9.29 -8.84 -10.63
N SER A 336 -10.39 -9.59 -10.77
CA SER A 336 -11.72 -9.07 -10.51
C SER A 336 -12.09 -9.22 -9.04
N ASP A 337 -12.63 -8.16 -8.47
CA ASP A 337 -13.25 -8.10 -7.15
C ASP A 337 -14.79 -7.95 -7.23
N ASP A 338 -15.38 -8.24 -8.39
CA ASP A 338 -16.80 -8.06 -8.65
C ASP A 338 -17.68 -9.18 -8.12
N ASN A 339 -18.89 -8.81 -7.64
CA ASN A 339 -19.97 -9.72 -7.26
C ASN A 339 -21.33 -9.22 -7.78
N PRO A 340 -22.09 -10.04 -8.55
CA PRO A 340 -21.67 -11.31 -9.15
C PRO A 340 -20.62 -11.09 -10.23
N GLY A 341 -19.75 -12.10 -10.38
CA GLY A 341 -18.73 -12.11 -11.43
C GLY A 341 -19.30 -12.64 -12.76
N VAL A 342 -18.94 -11.98 -13.86
CA VAL A 342 -19.28 -12.39 -15.22
C VAL A 342 -18.14 -13.20 -15.83
N ILE A 343 -18.42 -14.37 -16.38
CA ILE A 343 -17.42 -15.24 -16.98
C ILE A 343 -17.85 -15.58 -18.40
N LEU A 344 -17.21 -14.95 -19.37
CA LEU A 344 -17.46 -15.21 -20.79
C LEU A 344 -16.98 -16.62 -21.16
N ASN A 345 -17.70 -17.26 -22.06
CA ASN A 345 -17.41 -18.60 -22.62
C ASN A 345 -17.39 -19.74 -21.57
N ALA A 346 -17.93 -19.52 -20.38
CA ALA A 346 -18.10 -20.59 -19.41
C ALA A 346 -19.13 -21.61 -19.88
N SER A 347 -18.91 -22.88 -19.61
CA SER A 347 -19.82 -23.99 -19.94
C SER A 347 -20.36 -24.65 -18.68
N LYS A 348 -21.66 -24.97 -18.68
CA LYS A 348 -22.29 -25.74 -17.60
C LYS A 348 -21.83 -27.21 -17.56
N GLU A 349 -21.16 -27.69 -18.62
CA GLU A 349 -20.68 -29.07 -18.71
C GLU A 349 -19.67 -29.44 -17.61
N ASP A 350 -19.04 -28.43 -16.99
CA ASP A 350 -18.13 -28.61 -15.87
C ASP A 350 -18.86 -28.97 -14.55
N TYR A 351 -20.21 -28.82 -14.51
CA TYR A 351 -20.99 -28.98 -13.28
C TYR A 351 -22.32 -29.70 -13.55
N ASP A 352 -22.43 -30.94 -13.12
CA ASP A 352 -23.67 -31.72 -13.18
C ASP A 352 -24.60 -31.39 -11.99
N SER A 353 -25.14 -30.16 -11.99
CA SER A 353 -26.00 -29.65 -10.93
C SER A 353 -27.04 -28.67 -11.48
N THR A 354 -28.31 -28.92 -11.20
CA THR A 354 -29.41 -28.00 -11.56
C THR A 354 -29.30 -26.67 -10.80
N GLN A 355 -28.79 -26.70 -9.56
CA GLN A 355 -28.55 -25.48 -8.76
C GLN A 355 -27.51 -24.58 -9.41
N VAL A 356 -26.46 -25.14 -9.98
CA VAL A 356 -25.39 -24.38 -10.62
C VAL A 356 -25.78 -23.97 -12.04
N ALA A 357 -26.55 -24.79 -12.75
CA ALA A 357 -26.96 -24.54 -14.14
C ALA A 357 -27.72 -23.21 -14.33
N GLN A 358 -28.40 -22.71 -13.29
CA GLN A 358 -29.14 -21.44 -13.33
C GLN A 358 -28.26 -20.21 -13.59
N TYR A 359 -26.97 -20.29 -13.29
CA TYR A 359 -26.03 -19.17 -13.47
C TYR A 359 -25.48 -19.08 -14.89
N PHE A 360 -25.69 -20.11 -15.73
CA PHE A 360 -25.17 -20.16 -17.08
C PHE A 360 -26.16 -19.61 -18.08
N VAL A 361 -25.64 -18.83 -19.02
CA VAL A 361 -26.38 -18.17 -20.11
C VAL A 361 -25.87 -18.66 -21.44
N ASP A 362 -26.78 -19.09 -22.31
CA ASP A 362 -26.51 -19.43 -23.72
C ASP A 362 -27.63 -18.82 -24.58
N ALA A 363 -27.39 -17.67 -25.13
CA ALA A 363 -28.40 -16.94 -25.90
C ALA A 363 -27.80 -15.92 -26.86
N GLU A 364 -28.44 -15.76 -28.01
CA GLU A 364 -28.10 -14.74 -29.01
C GLU A 364 -26.61 -14.79 -29.44
N GLY A 365 -26.01 -16.00 -29.42
CA GLY A 365 -24.59 -16.20 -29.76
C GLY A 365 -23.61 -15.83 -28.65
N LEU A 366 -24.10 -15.42 -27.47
CA LEU A 366 -23.31 -15.17 -26.27
C LEU A 366 -23.44 -16.36 -25.31
N LYS A 367 -22.30 -16.82 -24.79
CA LYS A 367 -22.21 -17.87 -23.79
C LYS A 367 -21.40 -17.42 -22.60
N GLY A 368 -21.79 -17.84 -21.42
CA GLY A 368 -21.04 -17.55 -20.21
C GLY A 368 -21.83 -17.83 -18.94
N ALA A 369 -21.35 -17.27 -17.85
CA ALA A 369 -22.00 -17.40 -16.55
C ALA A 369 -21.97 -16.08 -15.78
N ILE A 370 -22.98 -15.88 -14.91
CA ILE A 370 -23.08 -14.76 -14.00
C ILE A 370 -23.25 -15.36 -12.60
N ILE A 371 -22.14 -15.41 -11.85
CA ILE A 371 -22.01 -16.26 -10.66
C ILE A 371 -21.81 -15.39 -9.42
N PRO A 372 -22.66 -15.53 -8.38
CA PRO A 372 -22.41 -14.92 -7.08
C PRO A 372 -21.04 -15.31 -6.53
N SER A 373 -20.30 -14.34 -5.98
CA SER A 373 -18.96 -14.55 -5.49
C SER A 373 -18.69 -13.74 -4.21
N ALA A 374 -17.55 -14.01 -3.58
CA ALA A 374 -16.97 -13.22 -2.51
C ALA A 374 -15.59 -12.67 -2.91
N ASN A 375 -15.34 -12.44 -4.20
CA ASN A 375 -14.05 -11.98 -4.70
C ASN A 375 -13.66 -10.56 -4.23
N PHE A 376 -14.61 -9.84 -3.64
CA PHE A 376 -14.38 -8.56 -2.97
C PHE A 376 -13.73 -8.69 -1.59
N GLU A 377 -13.50 -9.91 -1.08
CA GLU A 377 -12.89 -10.15 0.23
C GLU A 377 -11.34 -10.06 0.16
N PRO A 378 -10.70 -9.00 0.72
CA PRO A 378 -9.25 -8.81 0.64
C PRO A 378 -8.51 -9.38 1.86
N LEU A 379 -9.10 -10.27 2.64
CA LEU A 379 -8.53 -10.79 3.90
C LEU A 379 -7.07 -11.27 3.79
N PRO A 380 -6.64 -11.97 2.72
CA PRO A 380 -5.24 -12.37 2.60
C PRO A 380 -4.27 -11.17 2.57
N ILE A 381 -4.68 -10.07 1.91
CA ILE A 381 -3.88 -8.84 1.84
C ILE A 381 -3.91 -8.12 3.19
N ALA A 382 -5.06 -8.06 3.84
CA ALA A 382 -5.23 -7.44 5.16
C ALA A 382 -4.33 -8.10 6.21
N ILE A 383 -4.34 -9.43 6.31
CA ILE A 383 -3.47 -10.18 7.23
C ILE A 383 -1.99 -9.98 6.91
N SER A 384 -1.62 -9.96 5.63
CA SER A 384 -0.22 -9.72 5.24
C SER A 384 0.23 -8.29 5.60
N ALA A 385 -0.66 -7.29 5.48
CA ALA A 385 -0.38 -5.92 5.89
C ALA A 385 -0.22 -5.78 7.42
N GLU A 386 -1.03 -6.49 8.21
CA GLU A 386 -0.88 -6.55 9.67
C GLU A 386 0.44 -7.23 10.08
N ARG A 387 0.82 -8.31 9.40
CA ARG A 387 2.12 -8.92 9.58
C ARG A 387 3.27 -7.93 9.31
N ALA A 388 3.13 -7.07 8.28
CA ALA A 388 4.11 -6.03 8.00
C ALA A 388 4.21 -5.01 9.15
N ALA A 389 3.09 -4.60 9.74
CA ALA A 389 3.09 -3.71 10.91
C ALA A 389 3.78 -4.35 12.13
N ILE A 390 3.56 -5.65 12.38
CA ILE A 390 4.26 -6.40 13.44
C ILE A 390 5.77 -6.42 13.18
N ALA A 391 6.20 -6.66 11.93
CA ALA A 391 7.61 -6.65 11.57
C ALA A 391 8.24 -5.26 11.80
N LEU A 392 7.54 -4.18 11.45
CA LEU A 392 8.00 -2.80 11.69
C LEU A 392 8.08 -2.47 13.18
N ALA A 393 7.17 -2.97 14.02
CA ALA A 393 7.26 -2.78 15.47
C ALA A 393 8.53 -3.43 16.06
N HIS A 394 8.96 -4.58 15.54
CA HIS A 394 10.25 -5.18 15.92
C HIS A 394 11.45 -4.38 15.41
N VAL A 395 11.37 -3.81 14.21
CA VAL A 395 12.39 -2.88 13.70
C VAL A 395 12.49 -1.64 14.58
N ALA A 396 11.35 -1.04 14.95
CA ALA A 396 11.28 0.08 15.88
C ALA A 396 11.92 -0.26 17.24
N HIS A 397 11.55 -1.40 17.81
CA HIS A 397 12.13 -1.86 19.08
C HIS A 397 13.66 -1.93 19.02
N ASN A 398 14.21 -2.59 18.00
CA ASN A 398 15.65 -2.70 17.87
C ASN A 398 16.32 -1.34 17.64
N CYS A 399 15.71 -0.44 16.87
CA CYS A 399 16.20 0.92 16.67
C CYS A 399 16.34 1.67 18.00
N VAL A 400 15.26 1.73 18.77
CA VAL A 400 15.25 2.41 20.08
C VAL A 400 16.28 1.80 21.02
N GLN A 401 16.29 0.48 21.16
CA GLN A 401 17.18 -0.19 22.12
C GLN A 401 18.65 -0.05 21.74
N ARG A 402 19.03 -0.13 20.46
CA ARG A 402 20.43 0.06 20.07
C ARG A 402 20.90 1.51 20.19
N THR A 403 20.02 2.48 19.96
CA THR A 403 20.34 3.89 20.14
C THR A 403 20.60 4.21 21.61
N ILE A 404 19.74 3.77 22.52
CA ILE A 404 19.94 3.89 23.97
C ILE A 404 21.25 3.22 24.41
N ARG A 405 21.60 2.05 23.83
CA ARG A 405 22.88 1.37 24.15
C ARG A 405 24.10 2.10 23.59
N LEU A 406 23.94 2.82 22.50
CA LEU A 406 25.00 3.68 21.96
C LEU A 406 25.33 4.83 22.92
N ASP A 407 24.33 5.35 23.63
CA ASP A 407 24.44 6.44 24.61
C ASP A 407 25.06 6.01 25.95
N GLU A 408 25.12 4.71 26.20
CA GLU A 408 25.69 4.17 27.43
C GLU A 408 27.21 3.91 27.28
N ASP A 409 28.04 4.54 28.12
CA ASP A 409 29.49 4.46 28.10
C ASP A 409 30.03 3.03 28.24
N ARG A 410 29.35 2.20 29.03
CA ARG A 410 29.72 0.79 29.24
C ARG A 410 29.62 -0.09 28.00
N PHE A 411 28.81 0.32 26.99
CA PHE A 411 28.68 -0.41 25.73
C PHE A 411 29.48 0.25 24.61
N SER A 412 29.40 1.58 24.50
CA SER A 412 30.03 2.31 23.42
C SER A 412 31.49 2.69 23.68
N GLY A 413 31.89 2.80 24.95
CA GLY A 413 33.18 3.38 25.34
C GLY A 413 33.27 4.88 25.06
N LEU A 414 32.14 5.52 24.77
CA LEU A 414 32.01 6.95 24.54
C LEU A 414 31.40 7.63 25.78
N PRO A 415 31.51 8.96 25.91
CA PRO A 415 30.88 9.66 27.00
C PRO A 415 29.35 9.41 27.05
N ARG A 416 28.81 9.25 28.25
CA ARG A 416 27.37 9.02 28.46
C ARG A 416 26.54 10.07 27.73
N TYR A 417 25.44 9.66 27.11
CA TYR A 417 24.58 10.47 26.25
C TYR A 417 25.33 11.17 25.11
N LEU A 418 26.49 10.61 24.72
CA LEU A 418 27.37 11.14 23.67
C LEU A 418 27.75 12.61 23.90
N THR A 419 27.96 12.97 25.16
CA THR A 419 28.22 14.33 25.60
C THR A 419 29.62 14.77 25.18
N ALA A 420 29.74 15.89 24.48
CA ALA A 420 31.02 16.50 24.14
C ALA A 420 31.71 17.06 25.42
N GLU A 421 33.05 17.11 25.45
CA GLU A 421 33.78 17.68 26.57
C GLU A 421 33.41 19.16 26.82
N SER A 422 33.10 19.89 25.75
CA SER A 422 32.60 21.28 25.81
C SER A 422 31.22 21.40 26.44
N ASN A 423 30.46 20.29 26.55
CA ASN A 423 29.08 20.22 27.04
C ASN A 423 28.93 19.33 28.31
N LYS A 424 30.00 19.07 29.03
CA LYS A 424 29.99 18.13 30.18
C LYS A 424 28.99 18.45 31.29
N ASN A 425 28.45 19.65 31.35
CA ASN A 425 27.41 20.07 32.27
C ASN A 425 26.02 20.13 31.60
N GLY A 426 25.90 19.76 30.34
CA GLY A 426 24.66 19.73 29.59
C GLY A 426 23.91 18.40 29.74
N HIS A 427 22.73 18.33 29.10
CA HIS A 427 21.89 17.13 29.09
C HIS A 427 22.07 16.27 27.84
N ASN A 428 22.53 16.87 26.76
CA ASN A 428 22.75 16.25 25.45
C ASN A 428 21.54 15.38 25.01
N PHE A 429 21.74 14.09 24.70
CA PHE A 429 20.69 13.25 24.11
C PHE A 429 19.82 12.48 25.10
N GLY A 430 20.01 12.64 26.42
CA GLY A 430 19.21 11.88 27.39
C GLY A 430 17.70 12.00 27.20
N ALA A 431 17.20 13.20 26.87
CA ALA A 431 15.76 13.42 26.65
C ALA A 431 15.24 12.92 25.29
N THR A 432 16.10 12.64 24.30
CA THR A 432 15.64 12.09 23.03
C THR A 432 15.17 10.65 23.18
N GLU A 433 15.66 9.92 24.18
CA GLU A 433 15.21 8.57 24.53
C GLU A 433 13.71 8.52 24.83
N ASP A 434 13.16 9.54 25.53
CA ASP A 434 11.72 9.64 25.83
C ASP A 434 10.89 9.72 24.53
N SER A 435 11.32 10.54 23.60
CA SER A 435 10.66 10.69 22.31
C SER A 435 10.70 9.39 21.50
N MET A 436 11.84 8.70 21.48
CA MET A 436 12.00 7.42 20.80
C MET A 436 11.10 6.34 21.40
N VAL A 437 11.03 6.25 22.74
CA VAL A 437 10.17 5.28 23.43
C VAL A 437 8.70 5.58 23.18
N SER A 438 8.31 6.85 23.14
CA SER A 438 6.93 7.26 22.81
C SER A 438 6.51 6.84 21.40
N ILE A 439 7.36 7.05 20.38
CA ILE A 439 7.08 6.64 18.99
C ILE A 439 7.06 5.10 18.88
N TYR A 440 7.94 4.42 19.59
CA TYR A 440 7.93 2.96 19.65
C TYR A 440 6.63 2.43 20.26
N ALA A 441 6.14 3.03 21.36
CA ALA A 441 4.88 2.63 21.98
C ALA A 441 3.70 2.79 20.99
N GLU A 442 3.67 3.87 20.19
CA GLU A 442 2.70 4.02 19.10
C GLU A 442 2.83 2.89 18.07
N ASN A 443 4.05 2.50 17.67
CA ASN A 443 4.25 1.40 16.73
C ASN A 443 3.77 0.05 17.29
N VAL A 444 3.92 -0.20 18.58
CA VAL A 444 3.36 -1.38 19.25
C VAL A 444 1.83 -1.38 19.17
N ASP A 445 1.18 -0.23 19.41
CA ASP A 445 -0.26 -0.11 19.26
C ASP A 445 -0.70 -0.33 17.80
N LEU A 446 -0.01 0.28 16.84
CA LEU A 446 -0.29 0.13 15.40
C LEU A 446 -0.10 -1.32 14.90
N ALA A 447 0.69 -2.14 15.58
CA ALA A 447 0.90 -3.55 15.26
C ALA A 447 -0.22 -4.47 15.80
N ASN A 448 -1.13 -3.97 16.66
CA ASN A 448 -2.27 -4.79 17.08
C ASN A 448 -3.22 -5.03 15.90
N PRO A 449 -3.57 -6.29 15.61
CA PRO A 449 -4.49 -6.62 14.51
C PRO A 449 -5.86 -5.97 14.68
N VAL A 450 -6.41 -5.45 13.60
CA VAL A 450 -7.75 -4.83 13.54
C VAL A 450 -8.61 -5.44 12.42
N SER A 451 -8.09 -6.42 11.68
CA SER A 451 -8.86 -7.17 10.67
C SER A 451 -10.06 -7.92 11.27
N MET A 452 -9.99 -8.24 12.54
CA MET A 452 -11.07 -8.95 13.26
C MET A 452 -12.08 -7.99 13.92
N ASP A 453 -11.85 -6.68 13.88
CA ASP A 453 -12.74 -5.69 14.46
C ASP A 453 -13.93 -5.47 13.52
N GLY A 454 -15.10 -5.96 13.88
CA GLY A 454 -16.29 -5.82 13.04
C GLY A 454 -17.58 -6.05 13.81
N SER A 455 -18.65 -5.60 13.20
CA SER A 455 -20.02 -5.90 13.64
C SER A 455 -20.87 -6.09 12.40
N PRO A 456 -21.88 -6.96 12.42
CA PRO A 456 -22.80 -7.12 11.30
C PRO A 456 -23.47 -5.81 10.91
N VAL A 457 -23.51 -5.52 9.61
CA VAL A 457 -24.15 -4.33 9.03
C VAL A 457 -25.12 -4.76 7.92
N GLU A 458 -25.74 -3.81 7.23
CA GLU A 458 -26.69 -4.05 6.13
C GLU A 458 -27.75 -5.11 6.47
N GLY A 459 -28.34 -4.96 7.69
CA GLY A 459 -29.34 -5.90 8.19
C GLY A 459 -28.80 -7.29 8.47
N ASN A 460 -27.56 -7.40 8.91
CA ASN A 460 -26.82 -8.62 9.26
C ASN A 460 -26.47 -9.53 8.07
N ILE A 461 -26.48 -9.02 6.84
CA ILE A 461 -26.02 -9.80 5.68
C ILE A 461 -24.51 -9.62 5.43
N GLU A 462 -23.96 -8.47 5.83
CA GLU A 462 -22.52 -8.21 5.84
C GLU A 462 -22.04 -8.42 7.28
N ASP A 463 -21.70 -9.65 7.63
CA ASP A 463 -21.39 -10.11 8.99
C ASP A 463 -19.91 -10.41 9.22
N THR A 464 -19.08 -10.16 8.24
CA THR A 464 -17.60 -10.17 8.31
C THR A 464 -17.02 -8.86 7.79
N ALA A 465 -15.75 -8.59 8.12
CA ALA A 465 -15.02 -7.42 7.64
C ALA A 465 -13.51 -7.68 7.66
N SER A 466 -12.77 -7.04 6.76
CA SER A 466 -11.31 -7.13 6.71
C SER A 466 -10.61 -5.85 7.21
N ASN A 467 -11.30 -4.72 7.23
CA ASN A 467 -10.77 -3.40 7.60
C ASN A 467 -9.52 -2.95 6.81
N LEU A 468 -9.33 -3.41 5.57
CA LEU A 468 -8.13 -3.10 4.77
C LEU A 468 -7.77 -1.60 4.72
N PRO A 469 -8.70 -0.64 4.50
CA PRO A 469 -8.36 0.78 4.49
C PRO A 469 -7.77 1.27 5.84
N ARG A 470 -8.35 0.82 6.96
CA ARG A 470 -7.86 1.14 8.31
C ARG A 470 -6.46 0.54 8.56
N ILE A 471 -6.24 -0.69 8.12
CA ILE A 471 -4.94 -1.37 8.22
C ILE A 471 -3.89 -0.63 7.39
N ALA A 472 -4.24 -0.21 6.18
CA ALA A 472 -3.35 0.56 5.30
C ALA A 472 -2.93 1.91 5.93
N GLU A 473 -3.86 2.64 6.54
CA GLU A 473 -3.58 3.87 7.27
C GLU A 473 -2.61 3.63 8.44
N ARG A 474 -2.86 2.58 9.25
CA ARG A 474 -2.01 2.18 10.38
C ARG A 474 -0.61 1.75 9.93
N LEU A 475 -0.51 0.97 8.85
CA LEU A 475 0.79 0.56 8.29
C LEU A 475 1.57 1.76 7.76
N ASN A 476 0.91 2.71 7.09
CA ASN A 476 1.57 3.93 6.64
C ASN A 476 2.14 4.73 7.82
N ARG A 477 1.36 4.92 8.88
CA ARG A 477 1.80 5.59 10.10
C ARG A 477 2.96 4.86 10.76
N SER A 478 2.89 3.53 10.85
CA SER A 478 3.98 2.71 11.40
C SER A 478 5.28 2.86 10.60
N ALA A 479 5.19 2.91 9.27
CA ALA A 479 6.35 3.10 8.40
C ALA A 479 6.95 4.52 8.49
N ASP A 480 6.11 5.57 8.60
CA ASP A 480 6.58 6.94 8.87
C ASP A 480 7.31 7.02 10.21
N ASN A 481 6.78 6.38 11.26
CA ASN A 481 7.42 6.32 12.58
C ASN A 481 8.82 5.66 12.54
N ILE A 482 9.05 4.71 11.63
CA ILE A 482 10.41 4.15 11.44
C ILE A 482 11.37 5.21 10.91
N ILE A 483 10.95 6.04 9.96
CA ILE A 483 11.79 7.13 9.44
C ILE A 483 12.08 8.17 10.53
N ASP A 484 11.08 8.49 11.37
CA ASP A 484 11.25 9.40 12.51
C ASP A 484 12.26 8.85 13.52
N LEU A 485 12.14 7.56 13.89
CA LEU A 485 13.11 6.87 14.76
C LEU A 485 14.51 6.83 14.14
N TYR A 486 14.62 6.57 12.84
CA TYR A 486 15.91 6.57 12.15
C TYR A 486 16.54 7.97 12.07
N SER A 487 15.75 9.03 12.03
CA SER A 487 16.28 10.39 12.14
C SER A 487 16.92 10.65 13.51
N MET A 488 16.28 10.16 14.59
CA MET A 488 16.86 10.23 15.93
C MET A 488 18.12 9.38 16.04
N GLU A 489 18.09 8.15 15.55
CA GLU A 489 19.26 7.26 15.51
C GLU A 489 20.41 7.89 14.70
N LEU A 490 20.12 8.59 13.60
CA LEU A 490 21.11 9.28 12.76
C LEU A 490 21.78 10.44 13.52
N LEU A 491 21.03 11.21 14.32
CA LEU A 491 21.57 12.24 15.19
C LEU A 491 22.59 11.65 16.18
N HIS A 492 22.23 10.56 16.84
CA HIS A 492 23.09 9.89 17.82
C HIS A 492 24.30 9.22 17.15
N SER A 493 24.09 8.47 16.08
CA SER A 493 25.16 7.73 15.41
C SER A 493 26.24 8.64 14.82
N THR A 494 25.83 9.77 14.23
CA THR A 494 26.80 10.74 13.69
C THR A 494 27.60 11.42 14.81
N GLN A 495 26.97 11.73 15.94
CA GLN A 495 27.68 12.25 17.13
C GLN A 495 28.68 11.22 17.67
N ALA A 496 28.25 9.95 17.77
CA ALA A 496 29.13 8.86 18.20
C ALA A 496 30.37 8.71 17.30
N ILE A 497 30.19 8.84 15.96
CA ILE A 497 31.30 8.81 15.00
C ILE A 497 32.28 9.96 15.25
N ASP A 498 31.79 11.17 15.46
CA ASP A 498 32.68 12.32 15.72
C ASP A 498 33.48 12.13 17.01
N LEU A 499 32.82 11.71 18.09
CA LEU A 499 33.48 11.43 19.36
C LEU A 499 34.51 10.30 19.22
N ARG A 500 34.19 9.25 18.47
CA ARG A 500 35.12 8.14 18.24
C ARG A 500 36.31 8.56 17.41
N ARG A 501 36.13 9.38 16.38
CA ARG A 501 37.21 9.97 15.58
C ARG A 501 38.13 10.88 16.41
N ALA A 502 37.58 11.52 17.45
CA ALA A 502 38.40 12.30 18.40
C ALA A 502 39.25 11.40 19.34
N GLN A 503 38.83 10.16 19.57
CA GLN A 503 39.55 9.20 20.44
C GLN A 503 40.53 8.29 19.66
N GLN A 504 40.29 8.06 18.37
CA GLN A 504 41.02 7.07 17.57
C GLN A 504 41.28 7.57 16.14
N ASP A 505 42.50 7.45 15.66
CA ASP A 505 42.90 7.93 14.33
C ASP A 505 42.39 7.07 13.14
N ASN A 506 41.93 5.85 13.40
CA ASN A 506 41.65 4.83 12.36
C ASN A 506 40.17 4.61 12.07
N VAL A 507 39.29 5.52 12.42
CA VAL A 507 37.82 5.39 12.21
C VAL A 507 37.45 5.71 10.77
N LYS A 508 37.66 4.73 9.89
CA LYS A 508 37.25 4.80 8.50
C LYS A 508 35.88 4.16 8.33
N LEU A 509 34.87 4.95 7.98
CA LEU A 509 33.54 4.46 7.66
C LEU A 509 33.52 3.73 6.31
N SER A 510 32.49 2.91 6.09
CA SER A 510 32.23 2.40 4.74
C SER A 510 31.90 3.57 3.79
N PRO A 511 32.11 3.44 2.46
CA PRO A 511 31.74 4.51 1.53
C PRO A 511 30.27 4.92 1.60
N LYS A 512 29.36 3.98 1.87
CA LYS A 512 27.91 4.24 1.92
C LYS A 512 27.52 4.94 3.23
N THR A 513 27.98 4.48 4.36
CA THR A 513 27.73 5.12 5.65
C THR A 513 28.41 6.48 5.74
N GLU A 514 29.62 6.63 5.17
CA GLU A 514 30.30 7.93 5.06
C GLU A 514 29.51 8.93 4.19
N ALA A 515 28.83 8.46 3.14
CA ALA A 515 27.99 9.33 2.31
C ALA A 515 26.80 9.88 3.12
N LEU A 516 26.11 9.02 3.90
CA LEU A 516 25.00 9.45 4.76
C LEU A 516 25.49 10.38 5.88
N TYR A 517 26.60 10.03 6.55
CA TYR A 517 27.23 10.87 7.55
C TYR A 517 27.52 12.27 7.01
N LYS A 518 28.14 12.39 5.85
CA LYS A 518 28.45 13.69 5.21
C LYS A 518 27.19 14.46 4.82
N ALA A 519 26.20 13.79 4.25
CA ALA A 519 24.93 14.42 3.90
C ALA A 519 24.24 15.01 5.13
N TYR A 520 24.24 14.29 6.25
CA TYR A 520 23.66 14.75 7.51
C TYR A 520 24.49 15.90 8.11
N ARG A 521 25.82 15.75 8.22
CA ARG A 521 26.70 16.78 8.80
C ARG A 521 26.77 18.07 7.99
N ALA A 522 26.43 18.03 6.70
CA ALA A 522 26.28 19.23 5.87
C ALA A 522 25.12 20.13 6.32
N LYS A 523 24.15 19.57 7.05
CA LYS A 523 22.93 20.26 7.56
C LYS A 523 22.92 20.39 9.08
N VAL A 524 23.36 19.38 9.77
CA VAL A 524 23.30 19.26 11.22
C VAL A 524 24.72 19.24 11.79
N PRO A 525 25.17 20.33 12.46
CA PRO A 525 26.51 20.38 13.02
C PRO A 525 26.64 19.46 14.24
N PHE A 526 27.92 19.17 14.60
CA PHE A 526 28.26 18.48 15.84
C PHE A 526 27.58 19.18 17.04
N VAL A 527 27.15 18.41 18.03
CA VAL A 527 26.52 18.92 19.25
C VAL A 527 27.62 19.18 20.29
N ASP A 528 28.14 20.40 20.26
CA ASP A 528 29.12 20.92 21.22
C ASP A 528 28.47 21.60 22.44
N LYS A 529 27.19 21.94 22.33
CA LYS A 529 26.32 22.53 23.38
C LYS A 529 24.86 22.11 23.14
N ASP A 530 24.09 22.05 24.23
CA ASP A 530 22.66 21.80 24.14
C ASP A 530 21.97 22.85 23.27
N ARG A 531 21.06 22.40 22.43
CA ARG A 531 20.22 23.21 21.54
C ARG A 531 18.86 22.56 21.33
N ILE A 532 17.97 23.20 20.61
CA ILE A 532 16.69 22.60 20.21
C ILE A 532 16.98 21.60 19.08
N PHE A 533 16.76 20.31 19.36
CA PHE A 533 17.05 19.22 18.41
C PHE A 533 15.95 18.98 17.38
N SER A 534 14.73 19.50 17.57
CA SER A 534 13.62 19.24 16.63
C SER A 534 13.95 19.59 15.18
N GLY A 535 14.66 20.71 14.95
CA GLY A 535 15.13 21.07 13.60
C GLY A 535 16.15 20.07 13.02
N ASP A 536 17.04 19.54 13.86
CA ASP A 536 18.03 18.52 13.44
C ASP A 536 17.32 17.23 13.02
N LEU A 537 16.22 16.86 13.72
CA LEU A 537 15.41 15.69 13.40
C LEU A 537 14.63 15.90 12.08
N GLU A 538 14.05 17.08 11.86
CA GLU A 538 13.36 17.41 10.61
C GLU A 538 14.30 17.30 9.37
N GLU A 539 15.55 17.75 9.51
CA GLU A 539 16.56 17.58 8.47
C GLU A 539 16.89 16.10 8.24
N GLY A 540 17.03 15.32 9.30
CA GLY A 540 17.25 13.87 9.20
C GLY A 540 16.11 13.16 8.49
N ILE A 541 14.86 13.45 8.83
CA ILE A 541 13.67 12.91 8.15
C ILE A 541 13.71 13.27 6.65
N THR A 542 14.01 14.53 6.33
CA THR A 542 14.09 15.01 4.94
C THR A 542 15.16 14.25 4.15
N ILE A 543 16.35 14.06 4.73
CA ILE A 543 17.44 13.32 4.11
C ILE A 543 17.03 11.86 3.89
N LEU A 544 16.48 11.19 4.91
CA LEU A 544 16.14 9.77 4.84
C LEU A 544 14.97 9.49 3.86
N LYS A 545 13.96 10.35 3.80
CA LYS A 545 12.86 10.22 2.83
C LYS A 545 13.34 10.35 1.37
N ASN A 546 14.42 11.08 1.12
CA ASN A 546 14.98 11.30 -0.20
C ASN A 546 16.27 10.51 -0.47
N TRP A 547 16.72 9.65 0.46
CA TRP A 547 17.95 8.86 0.33
C TRP A 547 17.81 7.84 -0.81
N ARG A 548 18.80 7.85 -1.72
CA ARG A 548 18.80 7.03 -2.95
C ARG A 548 19.63 5.77 -2.85
#